data_2f48cbe296357c896ae9deee782d63d2
#
_entry.id   2f48cbe296357c896ae9deee782d63d2
#
_cell.length_a   1.000
_cell.length_b   1.000
_cell.length_c   1.000
_cell.angle_alpha   90.00
_cell.angle_beta   90.00
_cell.angle_gamma   90.00
#
_symmetry.space_group_name_H-M   'P 1'
#
loop_
_entity.id
_entity.type
_entity.pdbx_description
1 polymer ?
#
loop_
_entity_poly.entity_id
_entity_poly.type
_entity_poly.pdbx_seq_one_letter_code
_entity_poly.pdbx_strand_id
1 'polypeptide(L)'
;MITLQRMSQTDYDVLMEKAIQRYAEEKVLAGTWEKEESLANAEEQFDRLLPEGLQTEHHELWNFLNGDEAIGWVWLCYDPNHPQHEAFIYNFILFEAYRGKGFAKQAIAALEEQAKSLGVQKLSLHVFAHNQIARSLYEKTGYEETGIYMSKPL
;
A
#
# COMPACT_ATOMS: atom_id res chain seq x y z
N MET A 1 -7.30 2.53 -19.78
CA MET A 1 -6.50 3.48 -19.02
C MET A 1 -6.89 3.41 -17.55
N ILE A 2 -5.92 3.32 -16.67
CA ILE A 2 -6.16 3.28 -15.23
C ILE A 2 -6.17 4.71 -14.68
N THR A 3 -7.22 5.02 -13.90
CA THR A 3 -7.35 6.30 -13.22
C THR A 3 -7.47 6.09 -11.72
N LEU A 4 -7.25 7.14 -10.94
CA LEU A 4 -7.42 7.12 -9.48
C LEU A 4 -8.64 7.94 -9.09
N GLN A 5 -9.44 7.39 -8.18
CA GLN A 5 -10.60 8.05 -7.62
C GLN A 5 -10.52 7.97 -6.10
N ARG A 6 -10.79 9.09 -5.42
CA ARG A 6 -10.80 9.10 -3.95
C ARG A 6 -11.76 8.04 -3.43
N MET A 7 -11.29 7.26 -2.46
CA MET A 7 -12.06 6.16 -1.87
C MET A 7 -13.29 6.69 -1.12
N SER A 8 -14.43 6.03 -1.28
CA SER A 8 -15.64 6.33 -0.53
C SER A 8 -15.55 5.77 0.90
N GLN A 9 -16.37 6.30 1.81
CA GLN A 9 -16.42 5.77 3.18
C GLN A 9 -16.85 4.30 3.20
N THR A 10 -17.81 3.93 2.34
CA THR A 10 -18.27 2.54 2.23
C THR A 10 -17.14 1.60 1.82
N ASP A 11 -16.38 1.98 0.78
CA ASP A 11 -15.23 1.19 0.34
C ASP A 11 -14.15 1.13 1.41
N TYR A 12 -13.89 2.25 2.07
CA TYR A 12 -12.91 2.32 3.15
C TYR A 12 -13.23 1.31 4.26
N ASP A 13 -14.48 1.27 4.73
CA ASP A 13 -14.87 0.37 5.82
C ASP A 13 -14.65 -1.09 5.45
N VAL A 14 -15.01 -1.47 4.22
CA VAL A 14 -14.85 -2.86 3.74
C VAL A 14 -13.38 -3.21 3.50
N LEU A 15 -12.66 -2.33 2.82
CA LEU A 15 -11.28 -2.61 2.41
C LEU A 15 -10.29 -2.56 3.58
N MET A 16 -10.52 -1.69 4.57
CA MET A 16 -9.66 -1.62 5.74
C MET A 16 -9.76 -2.87 6.61
N GLU A 17 -10.93 -3.43 6.77
CA GLU A 17 -11.10 -4.68 7.51
C GLU A 17 -10.24 -5.80 6.90
N LYS A 18 -10.30 -5.93 5.57
CA LYS A 18 -9.49 -6.92 4.84
C LYS A 18 -8.01 -6.62 4.91
N ALA A 19 -7.63 -5.34 4.83
CA ALA A 19 -6.23 -4.93 4.88
C ALA A 19 -5.60 -5.22 6.24
N ILE A 20 -6.35 -4.98 7.33
CA ILE A 20 -5.89 -5.28 8.70
C ILE A 20 -5.65 -6.77 8.86
N GLN A 21 -6.58 -7.62 8.40
CA GLN A 21 -6.44 -9.07 8.47
C GLN A 21 -5.23 -9.55 7.68
N ARG A 22 -5.07 -9.04 6.46
CA ARG A 22 -3.93 -9.41 5.61
C ARG A 22 -2.61 -8.99 6.22
N TYR A 23 -2.54 -7.79 6.77
CA TYR A 23 -1.32 -7.29 7.41
C TYR A 23 -0.94 -8.17 8.61
N ALA A 24 -1.92 -8.56 9.43
CA ALA A 24 -1.69 -9.47 10.54
C ALA A 24 -1.10 -10.80 10.07
N GLU A 25 -1.68 -11.39 9.02
CA GLU A 25 -1.19 -12.64 8.43
C GLU A 25 0.23 -12.51 7.89
N GLU A 26 0.52 -11.41 7.19
CA GLU A 26 1.86 -11.15 6.63
C GLU A 26 2.92 -11.02 7.74
N LYS A 27 2.59 -10.39 8.84
CA LYS A 27 3.50 -10.25 9.99
C LYS A 27 3.76 -11.60 10.67
N VAL A 28 2.78 -12.47 10.72
CA VAL A 28 2.97 -13.83 11.23
C VAL A 28 3.87 -14.63 10.29
N LEU A 29 3.63 -14.56 8.99
CA LEU A 29 4.47 -15.23 7.99
C LEU A 29 5.92 -14.72 8.03
N ALA A 30 6.11 -13.45 8.29
CA ALA A 30 7.44 -12.86 8.41
C ALA A 30 8.14 -13.20 9.73
N GLY A 31 7.43 -13.86 10.67
CA GLY A 31 7.97 -14.23 11.97
C GLY A 31 8.04 -13.10 12.97
N THR A 32 7.36 -11.98 12.69
CA THR A 32 7.41 -10.79 13.54
C THR A 32 6.44 -10.86 14.70
N TRP A 33 5.24 -11.42 14.47
CA TRP A 33 4.17 -11.53 15.47
C TRP A 33 3.70 -12.96 15.65
N GLU A 34 3.29 -13.29 16.86
CA GLU A 34 2.56 -14.52 17.14
C GLU A 34 1.13 -14.40 16.62
N LYS A 35 0.56 -15.51 16.15
CA LYS A 35 -0.78 -15.53 15.57
C LYS A 35 -1.86 -14.99 16.51
N GLU A 36 -1.76 -15.32 17.78
CA GLU A 36 -2.78 -15.00 18.80
C GLU A 36 -2.94 -13.50 19.03
N GLU A 37 -1.87 -12.73 18.85
CA GLU A 37 -1.87 -11.27 19.08
C GLU A 37 -1.84 -10.46 17.79
N SER A 38 -1.72 -11.13 16.63
CA SER A 38 -1.46 -10.47 15.36
C SER A 38 -2.58 -9.52 14.94
N LEU A 39 -3.84 -9.92 15.08
CA LEU A 39 -4.97 -9.09 14.68
C LEU A 39 -5.07 -7.82 15.54
N ALA A 40 -4.94 -7.96 16.85
CA ALA A 40 -4.97 -6.81 17.76
C ALA A 40 -3.83 -5.83 17.48
N ASN A 41 -2.63 -6.37 17.21
CA ASN A 41 -1.47 -5.54 16.86
C ASN A 41 -1.70 -4.79 15.55
N ALA A 42 -2.27 -5.45 14.54
CA ALA A 42 -2.57 -4.83 13.26
C ALA A 42 -3.62 -3.72 13.40
N GLU A 43 -4.69 -3.98 14.15
CA GLU A 43 -5.72 -2.99 14.43
C GLU A 43 -5.13 -1.74 15.10
N GLU A 44 -4.28 -1.93 16.09
CA GLU A 44 -3.62 -0.83 16.79
C GLU A 44 -2.76 0.01 15.85
N GLN A 45 -1.99 -0.63 14.98
CA GLN A 45 -1.14 0.09 14.03
C GLN A 45 -1.97 0.89 13.02
N PHE A 46 -3.04 0.33 12.49
CA PHE A 46 -3.92 1.03 11.56
C PHE A 46 -4.62 2.21 12.23
N ASP A 47 -5.09 2.04 13.46
CA ASP A 47 -5.70 3.13 14.24
C ASP A 47 -4.71 4.27 14.49
N ARG A 48 -3.46 3.93 14.74
CA ARG A 48 -2.40 4.92 14.95
C ARG A 48 -2.06 5.68 13.67
N LEU A 49 -2.04 5.00 12.52
CA LEU A 49 -1.71 5.61 11.23
C LEU A 49 -2.86 6.43 10.67
N LEU A 50 -4.09 5.97 10.87
CA LEU A 50 -5.30 6.60 10.32
C LEU A 50 -6.29 6.97 11.44
N PRO A 51 -5.89 7.84 12.39
CA PRO A 51 -6.75 8.18 13.53
C PRO A 51 -8.07 8.85 13.12
N GLU A 52 -8.11 9.51 11.98
CA GLU A 52 -9.29 10.17 11.44
C GLU A 52 -9.82 9.46 10.19
N GLY A 53 -9.45 8.19 9.98
CA GLY A 53 -9.87 7.42 8.81
C GLY A 53 -9.49 8.10 7.50
N LEU A 54 -10.45 8.22 6.59
CA LEU A 54 -10.25 8.91 5.29
C LEU A 54 -9.88 10.38 5.44
N GLN A 55 -10.15 10.99 6.58
CA GLN A 55 -9.86 12.41 6.84
C GLN A 55 -8.50 12.63 7.49
N THR A 56 -7.72 11.58 7.68
CA THR A 56 -6.38 11.70 8.28
C THR A 56 -5.49 12.56 7.40
N GLU A 57 -4.90 13.60 8.00
CA GLU A 57 -4.03 14.51 7.29
C GLU A 57 -2.83 13.80 6.68
N HIS A 58 -2.44 14.18 5.48
CA HIS A 58 -1.32 13.65 4.71
C HIS A 58 -1.50 12.22 4.21
N HIS A 59 -2.64 11.60 4.46
CA HIS A 59 -2.94 10.25 3.95
C HIS A 59 -3.98 10.33 2.85
N GLU A 60 -3.66 9.69 1.71
CA GLU A 60 -4.55 9.62 0.55
C GLU A 60 -4.87 8.16 0.25
N LEU A 61 -6.15 7.86 0.13
CA LEU A 61 -6.64 6.53 -0.23
C LEU A 61 -7.45 6.65 -1.52
N TRP A 62 -6.98 5.97 -2.57
CA TRP A 62 -7.60 5.99 -3.89
C TRP A 62 -7.94 4.59 -4.36
N ASN A 63 -9.06 4.47 -5.06
CA ASN A 63 -9.35 3.30 -5.87
C ASN A 63 -8.68 3.44 -7.22
N PHE A 64 -8.16 2.33 -7.74
CA PHE A 64 -7.76 2.25 -9.15
C PHE A 64 -8.98 1.86 -9.97
N LEU A 65 -9.27 2.62 -11.00
CA LEU A 65 -10.38 2.35 -11.90
C LEU A 65 -9.89 2.01 -13.31
N ASN A 66 -10.48 0.97 -13.89
CA ASN A 66 -10.34 0.69 -15.31
C ASN A 66 -11.69 1.02 -15.95
N GLY A 67 -11.80 2.22 -16.55
CA GLY A 67 -13.11 2.79 -16.87
C GLY A 67 -13.88 3.10 -15.58
N ASP A 68 -15.04 2.52 -15.42
CA ASP A 68 -15.88 2.68 -14.22
C ASP A 68 -15.69 1.54 -13.20
N GLU A 69 -14.85 0.57 -13.51
CA GLU A 69 -14.69 -0.63 -12.71
C GLU A 69 -13.50 -0.50 -11.76
N ALA A 70 -13.75 -0.69 -10.46
CA ALA A 70 -12.68 -0.68 -9.46
C ALA A 70 -11.88 -1.99 -9.53
N ILE A 71 -10.59 -1.88 -9.76
CA ILE A 71 -9.70 -3.04 -9.90
C ILE A 71 -8.71 -3.20 -8.75
N GLY A 72 -8.66 -2.23 -7.84
CA GLY A 72 -7.75 -2.25 -6.71
C GLY A 72 -7.73 -0.91 -6.00
N TRP A 73 -6.77 -0.73 -5.10
CA TRP A 73 -6.65 0.51 -4.34
C TRP A 73 -5.23 0.74 -3.84
N VAL A 74 -4.95 1.97 -3.42
CA VAL A 74 -3.64 2.38 -2.93
C VAL A 74 -3.79 3.33 -1.75
N TRP A 75 -2.86 3.25 -0.81
CA TRP A 75 -2.77 4.13 0.34
C TRP A 75 -1.39 4.79 0.32
N LEU A 76 -1.38 6.11 0.13
CA LEU A 76 -0.19 6.94 0.05
C LEU A 76 -0.16 7.91 1.23
N CYS A 77 1.01 8.08 1.84
CA CYS A 77 1.25 9.09 2.85
C CYS A 77 2.25 10.10 2.32
N TYR A 78 1.88 11.37 2.28
CA TYR A 78 2.76 12.44 1.82
C TYR A 78 2.56 13.72 2.62
N ASP A 79 3.61 14.15 3.30
CA ASP A 79 3.68 15.46 3.93
C ASP A 79 4.40 16.42 2.97
N PRO A 80 3.73 17.49 2.47
CA PRO A 80 4.37 18.44 1.56
C PRO A 80 5.60 19.13 2.15
N ASN A 81 5.74 19.11 3.48
CA ASN A 81 6.89 19.68 4.17
C ASN A 81 8.06 18.69 4.32
N HIS A 82 7.92 17.46 3.79
CA HIS A 82 9.01 16.50 3.83
C HIS A 82 10.24 17.07 3.10
N PRO A 83 11.43 17.07 3.72
CA PRO A 83 12.62 17.73 3.15
C PRO A 83 13.06 17.18 1.80
N GLN A 84 12.76 15.93 1.51
CA GLN A 84 13.11 15.27 0.24
C GLN A 84 11.89 15.08 -0.67
N HIS A 85 10.73 15.60 -0.28
CA HIS A 85 9.46 15.38 -1.00
C HIS A 85 9.20 13.90 -1.28
N GLU A 86 9.46 13.08 -0.25
CA GLU A 86 9.26 11.64 -0.32
C GLU A 86 7.89 11.25 0.24
N ALA A 87 7.17 10.42 -0.52
CA ALA A 87 5.92 9.82 -0.08
C ALA A 87 6.13 8.33 0.16
N PHE A 88 5.33 7.77 1.05
CA PHE A 88 5.37 6.36 1.40
C PHE A 88 4.08 5.67 0.98
N ILE A 89 4.22 4.54 0.28
CA ILE A 89 3.08 3.69 -0.12
C ILE A 89 2.88 2.67 1.00
N TYR A 90 1.80 2.82 1.77
CA TYR A 90 1.47 1.89 2.84
C TYR A 90 0.79 0.62 2.32
N ASN A 91 0.02 0.75 1.24
CA ASN A 91 -0.63 -0.40 0.64
C ASN A 91 -0.86 -0.17 -0.85
N PHE A 92 -0.71 -1.22 -1.64
CA PHE A 92 -0.95 -1.23 -3.07
C PHE A 92 -1.53 -2.60 -3.41
N ILE A 93 -2.80 -2.62 -3.77
CA ILE A 93 -3.55 -3.87 -3.94
C ILE A 93 -4.28 -3.86 -5.29
N LEU A 94 -4.12 -4.93 -6.06
CA LEU A 94 -5.03 -5.29 -7.13
C LEU A 94 -5.92 -6.42 -6.64
N PHE A 95 -7.22 -6.33 -6.92
CA PHE A 95 -8.15 -7.40 -6.59
C PHE A 95 -7.81 -8.64 -7.41
N GLU A 96 -8.04 -9.82 -6.83
CA GLU A 96 -7.62 -11.10 -7.40
C GLU A 96 -8.06 -11.29 -8.86
N ALA A 97 -9.29 -10.90 -9.19
CA ALA A 97 -9.84 -11.03 -10.55
C ALA A 97 -9.04 -10.26 -11.62
N TYR A 98 -8.25 -9.28 -11.21
CA TYR A 98 -7.51 -8.41 -12.14
C TYR A 98 -6.01 -8.67 -12.17
N ARG A 99 -5.54 -9.66 -11.41
CA ARG A 99 -4.12 -10.02 -11.36
C ARG A 99 -3.71 -10.82 -12.60
N GLY A 100 -2.42 -10.71 -12.94
CA GLY A 100 -1.86 -11.46 -14.07
C GLY A 100 -2.28 -10.96 -15.46
N LYS A 101 -2.79 -9.73 -15.56
CA LYS A 101 -3.30 -9.14 -16.80
C LYS A 101 -2.57 -7.86 -17.21
N GLY A 102 -1.47 -7.53 -16.53
CA GLY A 102 -0.68 -6.33 -16.83
C GLY A 102 -1.20 -5.05 -16.19
N PHE A 103 -2.27 -5.09 -15.41
CA PHE A 103 -2.85 -3.89 -14.78
C PHE A 103 -1.95 -3.29 -13.70
N ALA A 104 -1.14 -4.11 -13.02
CA ALA A 104 -0.29 -3.61 -11.93
C ALA A 104 0.70 -2.55 -12.41
N LYS A 105 1.33 -2.76 -13.55
CA LYS A 105 2.26 -1.76 -14.14
C LYS A 105 1.54 -0.48 -14.50
N GLN A 106 0.34 -0.59 -15.05
CA GLN A 106 -0.48 0.57 -15.40
C GLN A 106 -0.92 1.32 -14.15
N ALA A 107 -1.29 0.60 -13.08
CA ALA A 107 -1.68 1.20 -11.81
C ALA A 107 -0.51 1.93 -11.15
N ILE A 108 0.69 1.35 -11.17
CA ILE A 108 1.90 2.02 -10.66
C ILE A 108 2.17 3.30 -11.45
N ALA A 109 2.09 3.25 -12.77
CA ALA A 109 2.32 4.43 -13.61
C ALA A 109 1.28 5.53 -13.30
N ALA A 110 0.02 5.17 -13.13
CA ALA A 110 -1.03 6.11 -12.77
C ALA A 110 -0.79 6.73 -11.39
N LEU A 111 -0.36 5.92 -10.41
CA LEU A 111 0.00 6.40 -9.08
C LEU A 111 1.18 7.38 -9.14
N GLU A 112 2.20 7.06 -9.91
CA GLU A 112 3.38 7.92 -10.05
C GLU A 112 3.02 9.28 -10.65
N GLU A 113 2.15 9.31 -11.65
CA GLU A 113 1.68 10.57 -12.23
C GLU A 113 0.85 11.38 -11.21
N GLN A 114 -0.02 10.72 -10.45
CA GLN A 114 -0.79 11.37 -9.40
C GLN A 114 0.14 11.93 -8.31
N ALA A 115 1.13 11.16 -7.88
CA ALA A 115 2.10 11.58 -6.88
C ALA A 115 2.90 12.81 -7.36
N LYS A 116 3.35 12.80 -8.60
CA LYS A 116 4.05 13.96 -9.19
C LYS A 116 3.18 15.21 -9.15
N SER A 117 1.89 15.08 -9.41
CA SER A 117 0.96 16.21 -9.38
C SER A 117 0.81 16.81 -7.98
N LEU A 118 1.09 16.04 -6.94
CA LEU A 118 1.08 16.49 -5.54
C LEU A 118 2.42 17.10 -5.10
N GLY A 119 3.45 17.03 -5.95
CA GLY A 119 4.79 17.50 -5.62
C GLY A 119 5.75 16.43 -5.13
N VAL A 120 5.34 15.16 -5.17
CA VAL A 120 6.20 14.04 -4.74
C VAL A 120 7.36 13.87 -5.72
N GLN A 121 8.57 13.74 -5.19
CA GLN A 121 9.79 13.53 -5.97
C GLN A 121 10.37 12.13 -5.80
N LYS A 122 9.92 11.39 -4.77
CA LYS A 122 10.39 10.05 -4.47
C LYS A 122 9.27 9.25 -3.83
N LEU A 123 9.06 8.04 -4.31
CA LEU A 123 8.15 7.07 -3.71
C LEU A 123 8.94 5.96 -3.05
N SER A 124 8.56 5.60 -1.84
CA SER A 124 9.13 4.46 -1.14
C SER A 124 8.03 3.55 -0.62
N LEU A 125 8.38 2.30 -0.38
CA LEU A 125 7.47 1.29 0.11
C LEU A 125 8.24 0.23 0.89
N HIS A 126 7.52 -0.55 1.67
CA HIS A 126 8.01 -1.77 2.29
C HIS A 126 7.34 -2.97 1.61
N VAL A 127 8.11 -3.99 1.31
CA VAL A 127 7.59 -5.25 0.77
C VAL A 127 8.17 -6.41 1.58
N PHE A 128 7.32 -7.37 1.95
CA PHE A 128 7.79 -8.55 2.67
C PHE A 128 8.64 -9.43 1.77
N ALA A 129 9.73 -9.97 2.33
CA ALA A 129 10.68 -10.80 1.58
C ALA A 129 10.03 -11.99 0.91
N HIS A 130 8.99 -12.58 1.52
CA HIS A 130 8.29 -13.73 0.97
C HIS A 130 7.35 -13.37 -0.19
N ASN A 131 7.06 -12.10 -0.41
CA ASN A 131 6.16 -11.65 -1.48
C ASN A 131 6.94 -11.46 -2.79
N GLN A 132 7.26 -12.58 -3.46
CA GLN A 132 8.07 -12.57 -4.67
C GLN A 132 7.39 -11.86 -5.84
N ILE A 133 6.08 -11.96 -5.94
CA ILE A 133 5.31 -11.33 -7.03
C ILE A 133 5.43 -9.81 -6.92
N ALA A 134 5.20 -9.26 -5.73
CA ALA A 134 5.31 -7.82 -5.50
C ALA A 134 6.74 -7.32 -5.68
N ARG A 135 7.73 -8.04 -5.14
CA ARG A 135 9.14 -7.68 -5.30
C ARG A 135 9.54 -7.59 -6.78
N SER A 136 9.16 -8.60 -7.55
CA SER A 136 9.44 -8.62 -8.99
C SER A 136 8.77 -7.45 -9.71
N LEU A 137 7.53 -7.13 -9.37
CA LEU A 137 6.80 -6.00 -9.94
C LEU A 137 7.53 -4.68 -9.68
N TYR A 138 7.92 -4.43 -8.45
CA TYR A 138 8.58 -3.18 -8.08
C TYR A 138 9.96 -3.06 -8.73
N GLU A 139 10.75 -4.13 -8.74
CA GLU A 139 12.06 -4.13 -9.41
C GLU A 139 11.92 -3.82 -10.90
N LYS A 140 10.94 -4.44 -11.57
CA LYS A 140 10.70 -4.22 -13.00
C LYS A 140 10.21 -2.80 -13.33
N THR A 141 9.64 -2.12 -12.36
CA THR A 141 9.14 -0.76 -12.53
C THR A 141 10.09 0.31 -12.00
N GLY A 142 11.31 -0.08 -11.59
CA GLY A 142 12.38 0.84 -11.26
C GLY A 142 12.59 1.10 -9.77
N TYR A 143 11.90 0.39 -8.90
CA TYR A 143 12.13 0.50 -7.46
C TYR A 143 13.37 -0.30 -7.06
N GLU A 144 14.21 0.28 -6.20
CA GLU A 144 15.46 -0.32 -5.74
C GLU A 144 15.40 -0.58 -4.23
N GLU A 145 16.04 -1.65 -3.81
CA GLU A 145 16.19 -1.95 -2.38
C GLU A 145 17.11 -0.92 -1.74
N THR A 146 16.66 -0.30 -0.63
CA THR A 146 17.43 0.71 0.08
C THR A 146 17.96 0.21 1.43
N GLY A 147 17.40 -0.87 1.93
CA GLY A 147 17.84 -1.51 3.16
C GLY A 147 17.25 -2.90 3.28
N ILE A 148 17.90 -3.79 4.02
CA ILE A 148 17.43 -5.15 4.21
C ILE A 148 17.47 -5.47 5.70
N TYR A 149 16.33 -5.89 6.26
CA TYR A 149 16.22 -6.38 7.63
C TYR A 149 16.40 -7.89 7.63
N MET A 150 17.32 -8.39 8.46
CA MET A 150 17.63 -9.82 8.53
C MET A 150 17.53 -10.31 9.97
N SER A 151 17.04 -11.53 10.16
CA SER A 151 16.94 -12.15 11.48
C SER A 151 17.26 -13.63 11.39
N LYS A 152 17.67 -14.19 12.52
CA LYS A 152 18.01 -15.61 12.64
C LYS A 152 17.56 -16.11 14.01
N PRO A 153 16.70 -17.13 14.09
CA PRO A 153 16.42 -17.78 15.38
C PRO A 153 17.65 -18.53 15.88
N LEU A 154 17.88 -18.51 17.18
CA LEU A 154 19.01 -19.16 17.82
C LEU A 154 18.58 -20.38 18.61
#